data_bf4a738f18c06f929dcc2785b7c946a5
#
_entry.id   bf4a738f18c06f929dcc2785b7c946a5
#
_cell.length_a   1.000
_cell.length_b   1.000
_cell.length_c   1.000
_cell.angle_alpha   90.00
_cell.angle_beta   90.00
_cell.angle_gamma   90.00
#
_symmetry.space_group_name_H-M   'P 1'
#
loop_
_entity.id
_entity.type
_entity.pdbx_description
1 polymer ?
#
loop_
_entity_poly.entity_id
_entity_poly.type
_entity_poly.pdbx_seq_one_letter_code
_entity_poly.pdbx_strand_id
1 'polypeptide(L)'
;MFPRIAAAALALLTGACATTTPPAPSTSAAAWRASPEQSAFVDDLSQRTFRFFWDTTDPRTCLAPDRWPSKPFSSVAAIGFALTAYGIGAEHGWVSRADAARRTADCLDFLYALPQGPAATGVAGHKGFFYHFLDLQRGHRYRTVELSSVDTTLLLGGVLFAQSYFDRATPDERRIRDAAERLYARVEWTFMQRGPGDTPATNLPNSKGLSMGWRPERGYEPHDWVGYNEGMLVYILALGSPTHPVAKDAWDQGWAKRLPEDWRTYMGQTYLTFEPLFGHQYSHIWVDFRGIREPFIASKGIDYFENSRRATLAQQDYGRRNPNDWIGYGDHMWGWTASDGPENSSGKRVVNGQTRTFQTYSARGVSPSIVRDDGTLVPTAPGGSIPFAPQATIATLMAMKDRYPRAWDRYGFRDAFNPSFTFTDPPNRTGTVDPQSGWVANDYLGIDQGPILTMAENWRSGLVWRTMRRNPHIRRGLTRIGFSGGWLDRR
;
A
#
# COMPACT_ATOMS: atom_id res chain seq x y z
N MET A 1 59.84 57.37 -29.51
CA MET A 1 60.54 57.95 -28.38
C MET A 1 60.35 57.10 -27.15
N PHE A 2 61.29 56.22 -26.85
CA PHE A 2 61.48 55.45 -25.62
C PHE A 2 61.92 56.38 -24.48
N PRO A 3 61.83 56.04 -23.20
CA PRO A 3 61.75 54.79 -22.45
C PRO A 3 60.98 54.95 -21.11
N ARG A 4 60.70 53.85 -20.38
CA ARG A 4 61.48 53.40 -19.18
C ARG A 4 60.85 52.21 -18.49
N ILE A 5 61.68 51.24 -18.26
CA ILE A 5 61.50 50.03 -17.47
C ILE A 5 61.46 50.41 -15.98
N ALA A 6 60.50 49.81 -15.24
CA ALA A 6 60.59 49.75 -13.78
C ALA A 6 60.26 48.29 -13.34
N ALA A 7 61.26 47.64 -12.74
CA ALA A 7 61.20 46.35 -12.14
C ALA A 7 60.39 46.40 -10.84
N ALA A 8 59.46 45.47 -10.65
CA ALA A 8 58.79 45.30 -9.38
C ALA A 8 59.08 43.88 -8.85
N ALA A 9 59.51 43.84 -7.61
CA ALA A 9 60.00 42.70 -6.89
C ALA A 9 58.89 41.68 -6.61
N LEU A 10 59.17 40.37 -6.80
CA LEU A 10 58.35 39.24 -6.51
C LEU A 10 58.44 38.92 -5.00
N ALA A 11 57.42 39.20 -4.23
CA ALA A 11 57.32 38.75 -2.83
C ALA A 11 56.63 37.37 -2.80
N LEU A 12 57.34 36.35 -2.42
CA LEU A 12 56.83 34.98 -2.12
C LEU A 12 56.01 35.03 -0.82
N LEU A 13 54.71 34.95 -0.93
CA LEU A 13 53.82 34.64 0.18
C LEU A 13 53.64 33.12 0.27
N THR A 14 54.29 32.50 1.27
CA THR A 14 54.01 31.12 1.68
C THR A 14 52.67 31.06 2.39
N GLY A 15 51.62 30.68 1.67
CA GLY A 15 50.30 30.38 2.23
C GLY A 15 50.31 29.03 2.95
N ALA A 16 50.17 29.04 4.27
CA ALA A 16 49.94 27.82 5.05
C ALA A 16 48.57 27.27 4.70
N CYS A 17 48.53 26.07 4.10
CA CYS A 17 47.32 25.29 3.96
C CYS A 17 46.80 24.88 5.35
N ALA A 18 45.78 25.58 5.84
CA ALA A 18 45.00 25.11 6.97
C ALA A 18 44.15 23.89 6.52
N THR A 19 44.54 22.72 6.91
CA THR A 19 43.72 21.49 6.79
C THR A 19 42.51 21.65 7.71
N THR A 20 41.36 22.02 7.15
CA THR A 20 40.10 21.96 7.86
C THR A 20 39.71 20.49 8.04
N THR A 21 39.90 19.96 9.23
CA THR A 21 39.39 18.69 9.66
C THR A 21 37.83 18.69 9.48
N PRO A 22 37.23 17.73 8.80
CA PRO A 22 35.77 17.65 8.72
C PRO A 22 35.19 17.59 10.14
N PRO A 23 34.07 18.27 10.42
CA PRO A 23 33.45 18.15 11.73
C PRO A 23 33.11 16.69 12.01
N ALA A 24 33.44 16.25 13.23
CA ALA A 24 33.09 14.93 13.71
C ALA A 24 31.58 14.68 13.49
N PRO A 25 31.16 13.45 13.11
CA PRO A 25 29.75 13.15 12.96
C PRO A 25 29.05 13.47 14.28
N SER A 26 28.05 14.33 14.23
CA SER A 26 27.20 14.66 15.37
C SER A 26 26.74 13.38 16.05
N THR A 27 26.87 13.34 17.37
CA THR A 27 26.31 12.29 18.24
C THR A 27 24.94 11.88 17.74
N SER A 28 24.76 10.60 17.41
CA SER A 28 23.50 10.05 16.93
C SER A 28 22.38 10.48 17.89
N ALA A 29 21.45 11.30 17.40
CA ALA A 29 20.22 11.53 18.12
C ALA A 29 19.67 10.16 18.51
N ALA A 30 19.39 9.94 19.79
CA ALA A 30 18.87 8.67 20.28
C ALA A 30 17.66 8.31 19.40
N ALA A 31 17.66 7.11 18.81
CA ALA A 31 16.59 6.68 17.94
C ALA A 31 15.27 6.84 18.68
N TRP A 32 14.31 7.55 18.09
CA TRP A 32 12.99 7.78 18.71
C TRP A 32 12.36 6.45 19.12
N ARG A 33 11.77 6.42 20.31
CA ARG A 33 11.01 5.27 20.83
C ARG A 33 9.63 5.74 21.23
N ALA A 34 8.63 4.91 20.94
CA ALA A 34 7.27 5.15 21.38
C ALA A 34 7.20 5.17 22.92
N SER A 35 6.39 6.07 23.46
CA SER A 35 6.04 6.04 24.90
C SER A 35 5.21 4.79 25.22
N PRO A 36 5.06 4.43 26.53
CA PRO A 36 4.16 3.36 26.93
C PRO A 36 2.72 3.58 26.44
N GLU A 37 2.23 4.80 26.48
CA GLU A 37 0.89 5.18 25.99
C GLU A 37 0.76 4.98 24.47
N GLN A 38 1.74 5.44 23.69
CA GLN A 38 1.79 5.24 22.24
C GLN A 38 1.86 3.75 21.87
N SER A 39 2.63 2.98 22.62
CA SER A 39 2.73 1.52 22.42
C SER A 39 1.40 0.85 22.72
N ALA A 40 0.75 1.18 23.84
CA ALA A 40 -0.55 0.65 24.20
C ALA A 40 -1.65 1.02 23.18
N PHE A 41 -1.60 2.25 22.64
CA PHE A 41 -2.49 2.67 21.56
C PHE A 41 -2.34 1.82 20.31
N VAL A 42 -1.09 1.58 19.86
CA VAL A 42 -0.83 0.74 18.67
C VAL A 42 -1.24 -0.70 18.93
N ASP A 43 -1.11 -1.20 20.17
CA ASP A 43 -1.56 -2.53 20.56
C ASP A 43 -3.09 -2.66 20.48
N ASP A 44 -3.84 -1.70 21.03
CA ASP A 44 -5.30 -1.66 20.96
C ASP A 44 -5.79 -1.54 19.49
N LEU A 45 -5.17 -0.63 18.73
CA LEU A 45 -5.46 -0.48 17.28
C LEU A 45 -5.24 -1.80 16.54
N SER A 46 -4.10 -2.45 16.74
CA SER A 46 -3.76 -3.71 16.06
C SER A 46 -4.74 -4.83 16.42
N GLN A 47 -5.09 -4.99 17.70
CA GLN A 47 -6.03 -6.01 18.13
C GLN A 47 -7.44 -5.77 17.59
N ARG A 48 -7.93 -4.53 17.57
CA ARG A 48 -9.22 -4.15 16.97
C ARG A 48 -9.24 -4.43 15.49
N THR A 49 -8.20 -4.03 14.78
CA THR A 49 -8.07 -4.25 13.32
C THR A 49 -7.96 -5.75 12.98
N PHE A 50 -7.24 -6.53 13.79
CA PHE A 50 -7.25 -8.00 13.68
C PHE A 50 -8.66 -8.58 13.81
N ARG A 51 -9.45 -8.08 14.79
CA ARG A 51 -10.82 -8.52 15.01
C ARG A 51 -11.73 -8.24 13.83
N PHE A 52 -11.50 -7.18 13.07
CA PHE A 52 -12.22 -6.97 11.82
C PHE A 52 -12.13 -8.21 10.91
N PHE A 53 -10.93 -8.70 10.63
CA PHE A 53 -10.74 -9.87 9.77
C PHE A 53 -11.25 -11.16 10.42
N TRP A 54 -10.99 -11.34 11.70
CA TRP A 54 -11.38 -12.57 12.39
C TRP A 54 -12.89 -12.74 12.54
N ASP A 55 -13.58 -11.65 12.87
CA ASP A 55 -15.02 -11.67 13.16
C ASP A 55 -15.89 -11.60 11.89
N THR A 56 -15.42 -10.89 10.84
CA THR A 56 -16.27 -10.55 9.68
C THR A 56 -16.07 -11.46 8.47
N THR A 57 -14.89 -12.07 8.32
CA THR A 57 -14.61 -13.02 7.25
C THR A 57 -15.34 -14.34 7.54
N ASP A 58 -16.05 -14.90 6.55
CA ASP A 58 -16.72 -16.19 6.71
C ASP A 58 -15.66 -17.32 6.93
N PRO A 59 -15.73 -18.06 8.02
CA PRO A 59 -14.71 -19.06 8.35
C PRO A 59 -14.69 -20.28 7.42
N ARG A 60 -15.76 -20.51 6.64
CA ARG A 60 -15.88 -21.67 5.73
C ARG A 60 -15.46 -21.33 4.30
N THR A 61 -15.76 -20.11 3.86
CA THR A 61 -15.51 -19.67 2.48
C THR A 61 -14.35 -18.67 2.37
N CYS A 62 -13.83 -18.17 3.51
CA CYS A 62 -12.78 -17.16 3.53
C CYS A 62 -13.12 -15.84 2.79
N LEU A 63 -14.37 -15.64 2.43
CA LEU A 63 -14.81 -14.45 1.72
C LEU A 63 -14.85 -13.28 2.71
N ALA A 64 -13.75 -12.52 2.73
CA ALA A 64 -13.65 -11.30 3.52
C ALA A 64 -14.51 -10.21 2.87
N PRO A 65 -15.39 -9.54 3.63
CA PRO A 65 -16.18 -8.45 3.06
C PRO A 65 -15.29 -7.30 2.62
N ASP A 66 -15.60 -6.69 1.48
CA ASP A 66 -14.96 -5.44 1.05
C ASP A 66 -15.10 -4.37 2.12
N ARG A 67 -16.31 -4.24 2.67
CA ARG A 67 -16.67 -3.30 3.72
C ARG A 67 -17.64 -3.89 4.74
N TRP A 68 -17.64 -3.33 5.92
CA TRP A 68 -18.49 -3.72 7.04
C TRP A 68 -18.99 -2.47 7.80
N PRO A 69 -20.29 -2.34 8.16
CA PRO A 69 -21.31 -3.39 8.17
C PRO A 69 -22.11 -3.56 6.87
N SER A 70 -21.96 -2.71 5.85
CA SER A 70 -22.82 -2.78 4.66
C SER A 70 -22.67 -4.07 3.82
N LYS A 71 -21.47 -4.67 3.77
CA LYS A 71 -21.20 -6.03 3.31
C LYS A 71 -21.79 -6.39 1.92
N PRO A 72 -21.54 -5.59 0.86
CA PRO A 72 -22.15 -5.83 -0.44
C PRO A 72 -21.54 -6.99 -1.23
N PHE A 73 -20.23 -7.24 -1.07
CA PHE A 73 -19.43 -8.26 -1.77
C PHE A 73 -18.12 -8.53 -1.00
N SER A 74 -17.37 -9.55 -1.44
CA SER A 74 -16.03 -9.85 -0.95
C SER A 74 -14.98 -9.16 -1.80
N SER A 75 -13.94 -8.60 -1.17
CA SER A 75 -12.73 -8.11 -1.83
C SER A 75 -11.64 -9.19 -1.81
N VAL A 76 -11.07 -9.47 -2.97
CA VAL A 76 -9.98 -10.44 -3.11
C VAL A 76 -8.72 -9.96 -2.37
N ALA A 77 -8.43 -8.67 -2.42
CA ALA A 77 -7.36 -8.07 -1.63
C ALA A 77 -7.58 -8.23 -0.12
N ALA A 78 -8.81 -8.00 0.37
CA ALA A 78 -9.15 -8.16 1.78
C ALA A 78 -8.94 -9.61 2.27
N ILE A 79 -9.14 -10.63 1.41
CA ILE A 79 -8.82 -12.02 1.74
C ILE A 79 -7.30 -12.18 1.98
N GLY A 80 -6.45 -11.57 1.15
CA GLY A 80 -5.00 -11.59 1.35
C GLY A 80 -4.57 -10.95 2.68
N PHE A 81 -5.21 -9.84 3.05
CA PHE A 81 -5.00 -9.22 4.36
C PHE A 81 -5.52 -10.08 5.51
N ALA A 82 -6.66 -10.75 5.35
CA ALA A 82 -7.19 -11.68 6.36
C ALA A 82 -6.22 -12.84 6.62
N LEU A 83 -5.64 -13.44 5.57
CA LEU A 83 -4.63 -14.49 5.69
C LEU A 83 -3.39 -14.01 6.47
N THR A 84 -2.96 -12.77 6.23
CA THR A 84 -1.86 -12.15 6.97
C THR A 84 -2.26 -11.89 8.43
N ALA A 85 -3.47 -11.39 8.66
CA ALA A 85 -4.01 -11.13 9.99
C ALA A 85 -4.09 -12.40 10.85
N TYR A 86 -4.42 -13.56 10.27
CA TYR A 86 -4.50 -14.83 11.01
C TYR A 86 -3.14 -15.24 11.59
N GLY A 87 -2.05 -15.06 10.82
CA GLY A 87 -0.70 -15.29 11.31
C GLY A 87 -0.31 -14.30 12.42
N ILE A 88 -0.63 -13.01 12.26
CA ILE A 88 -0.39 -11.98 13.29
C ILE A 88 -1.16 -12.31 14.56
N GLY A 89 -2.45 -12.65 14.46
CA GLY A 89 -3.27 -13.02 15.60
C GLY A 89 -2.76 -14.25 16.35
N ALA A 90 -2.22 -15.23 15.64
CA ALA A 90 -1.59 -16.40 16.24
C ALA A 90 -0.29 -16.06 16.97
N GLU A 91 0.52 -15.14 16.41
CA GLU A 91 1.78 -14.70 17.05
C GLU A 91 1.52 -13.94 18.35
N HIS A 92 0.46 -13.12 18.38
CA HIS A 92 0.04 -12.39 19.58
C HIS A 92 -0.77 -13.22 20.58
N GLY A 93 -1.13 -14.46 20.26
CA GLY A 93 -2.00 -15.27 21.11
C GLY A 93 -3.45 -14.78 21.20
N TRP A 94 -3.89 -13.92 20.29
CA TRP A 94 -5.29 -13.47 20.20
C TRP A 94 -6.21 -14.61 19.74
N VAL A 95 -5.63 -15.55 19.01
CA VAL A 95 -6.23 -16.84 18.62
C VAL A 95 -5.16 -17.92 18.74
N SER A 96 -5.58 -19.19 18.88
CA SER A 96 -4.60 -20.29 18.87
C SER A 96 -3.98 -20.45 17.48
N ARG A 97 -2.69 -20.83 17.42
CA ARG A 97 -2.04 -21.13 16.14
C ARG A 97 -2.75 -22.26 15.38
N ALA A 98 -3.32 -23.22 16.11
CA ALA A 98 -4.07 -24.33 15.51
C ALA A 98 -5.36 -23.84 14.85
N ASP A 99 -6.11 -22.94 15.48
CA ASP A 99 -7.33 -22.36 14.89
C ASP A 99 -7.00 -21.48 13.69
N ALA A 100 -5.95 -20.66 13.79
CA ALA A 100 -5.46 -19.85 12.68
C ALA A 100 -5.01 -20.74 11.49
N ALA A 101 -4.27 -21.82 11.76
CA ALA A 101 -3.81 -22.75 10.72
C ALA A 101 -4.98 -23.46 10.05
N ARG A 102 -5.93 -24.01 10.82
CA ARG A 102 -7.12 -24.68 10.27
C ARG A 102 -7.90 -23.72 9.38
N ARG A 103 -8.23 -22.51 9.88
CA ARG A 103 -8.97 -21.51 9.11
C ARG A 103 -8.23 -21.07 7.85
N THR A 104 -6.92 -20.95 7.91
CA THR A 104 -6.08 -20.63 6.75
C THR A 104 -6.07 -21.77 5.74
N ALA A 105 -5.94 -23.03 6.18
CA ALA A 105 -5.95 -24.20 5.29
C ALA A 105 -7.28 -24.33 4.55
N ASP A 106 -8.40 -24.22 5.27
CA ASP A 106 -9.75 -24.27 4.70
C ASP A 106 -9.98 -23.13 3.70
N CYS A 107 -9.49 -21.95 4.00
CA CYS A 107 -9.49 -20.79 3.10
C CYS A 107 -8.76 -21.08 1.78
N LEU A 108 -7.52 -21.55 1.84
CA LEU A 108 -6.71 -21.79 0.64
C LEU A 108 -7.29 -22.93 -0.21
N ASP A 109 -7.81 -23.98 0.41
CA ASP A 109 -8.49 -25.07 -0.31
C ASP A 109 -9.76 -24.56 -1.00
N PHE A 110 -10.59 -23.74 -0.33
CA PHE A 110 -11.76 -23.11 -0.94
C PHE A 110 -11.37 -22.25 -2.15
N LEU A 111 -10.40 -21.35 -2.02
CA LEU A 111 -9.93 -20.49 -3.11
C LEU A 111 -9.39 -21.31 -4.29
N TYR A 112 -8.68 -22.40 -4.01
CA TYR A 112 -8.15 -23.27 -5.06
C TYR A 112 -9.26 -24.00 -5.83
N ALA A 113 -10.32 -24.39 -5.12
CA ALA A 113 -11.47 -25.11 -5.69
C ALA A 113 -12.43 -24.20 -6.48
N LEU A 114 -12.36 -22.88 -6.33
CA LEU A 114 -13.23 -21.95 -7.06
C LEU A 114 -13.06 -22.10 -8.57
N PRO A 115 -14.16 -22.08 -9.34
CA PRO A 115 -14.14 -22.27 -10.79
C PRO A 115 -13.38 -21.13 -11.48
N GLN A 116 -12.52 -21.52 -12.42
CA GLN A 116 -11.74 -20.63 -13.29
C GLN A 116 -12.15 -20.84 -14.74
N GLY A 117 -12.19 -19.79 -15.53
CA GLY A 117 -12.49 -19.88 -16.97
C GLY A 117 -12.78 -18.53 -17.61
N PRO A 118 -12.89 -18.48 -18.95
CA PRO A 118 -13.12 -17.25 -19.70
C PRO A 118 -14.58 -16.77 -19.67
N ALA A 119 -15.50 -17.52 -19.03
CA ALA A 119 -16.91 -17.17 -18.96
C ALA A 119 -17.15 -15.86 -18.19
N ALA A 120 -18.15 -15.08 -18.62
CA ALA A 120 -18.51 -13.83 -17.97
C ALA A 120 -19.14 -14.02 -16.58
N THR A 121 -19.71 -15.20 -16.31
CA THR A 121 -20.43 -15.53 -15.07
C THR A 121 -20.11 -16.93 -14.61
N GLY A 122 -20.38 -17.23 -13.32
CA GLY A 122 -20.21 -18.57 -12.75
C GLY A 122 -18.77 -18.97 -12.46
N VAL A 123 -17.81 -18.04 -12.58
CA VAL A 123 -16.39 -18.26 -12.32
C VAL A 123 -15.87 -17.22 -11.33
N ALA A 124 -14.83 -17.56 -10.57
CA ALA A 124 -14.15 -16.66 -9.65
C ALA A 124 -12.96 -15.95 -10.27
N GLY A 125 -12.49 -16.44 -11.41
CA GLY A 125 -11.31 -15.93 -12.08
C GLY A 125 -11.02 -16.60 -13.40
N HIS A 126 -9.84 -16.28 -13.98
CA HIS A 126 -9.35 -16.86 -15.21
C HIS A 126 -7.82 -16.87 -15.22
N LYS A 127 -7.20 -17.91 -15.77
CA LYS A 127 -5.73 -18.01 -15.86
C LYS A 127 -4.99 -17.88 -14.51
N GLY A 128 -5.65 -18.30 -13.43
CA GLY A 128 -5.12 -18.18 -12.07
C GLY A 128 -5.35 -16.84 -11.39
N PHE A 129 -5.69 -15.79 -12.13
CA PHE A 129 -6.13 -14.51 -11.57
C PHE A 129 -7.56 -14.59 -11.06
N PHE A 130 -7.88 -13.71 -10.12
CA PHE A 130 -9.22 -13.56 -9.57
C PHE A 130 -9.86 -12.25 -10.00
N TYR A 131 -11.18 -12.22 -10.09
CA TYR A 131 -11.93 -10.98 -10.23
C TYR A 131 -11.81 -10.12 -8.97
N HIS A 132 -11.77 -8.81 -9.14
CA HIS A 132 -11.60 -7.82 -8.07
C HIS A 132 -12.54 -8.07 -6.89
N PHE A 133 -13.83 -8.26 -7.18
CA PHE A 133 -14.86 -8.58 -6.19
C PHE A 133 -15.56 -9.88 -6.53
N LEU A 134 -15.90 -10.62 -5.46
CA LEU A 134 -16.62 -11.89 -5.53
C LEU A 134 -17.94 -11.79 -4.74
N ASP A 135 -18.98 -12.48 -5.18
CA ASP A 135 -20.19 -12.59 -4.38
C ASP A 135 -19.91 -13.38 -3.09
N LEU A 136 -20.60 -12.98 -2.00
CA LEU A 136 -20.37 -13.56 -0.66
C LEU A 136 -20.97 -14.96 -0.46
N GLN A 137 -21.72 -15.48 -1.44
CA GLN A 137 -22.39 -16.79 -1.31
C GLN A 137 -21.57 -17.90 -1.94
N ARG A 138 -21.09 -17.69 -3.17
CA ARG A 138 -20.44 -18.71 -4.00
C ARG A 138 -18.97 -18.39 -4.32
N GLY A 139 -18.54 -17.15 -4.09
CA GLY A 139 -17.21 -16.68 -4.49
C GLY A 139 -17.06 -16.50 -6.00
N HIS A 140 -18.14 -16.30 -6.74
CA HIS A 140 -18.08 -16.03 -8.16
C HIS A 140 -17.93 -14.51 -8.42
N ARG A 141 -17.52 -14.15 -9.65
CA ARG A 141 -17.40 -12.78 -10.11
C ARG A 141 -18.64 -11.96 -9.73
N TYR A 142 -18.41 -10.86 -9.04
CA TYR A 142 -19.48 -9.92 -8.70
C TYR A 142 -19.76 -8.97 -9.88
N ARG A 143 -21.00 -9.04 -10.42
CA ARG A 143 -21.42 -8.24 -11.58
C ARG A 143 -20.42 -8.32 -12.74
N THR A 144 -19.92 -7.17 -13.23
CA THR A 144 -19.03 -7.03 -14.39
C THR A 144 -17.66 -6.48 -14.01
N VAL A 145 -17.20 -6.73 -12.75
CA VAL A 145 -15.86 -6.28 -12.32
C VAL A 145 -14.76 -6.95 -13.15
N GLU A 146 -13.62 -6.31 -13.23
CA GLU A 146 -12.44 -6.83 -13.94
C GLU A 146 -11.79 -7.99 -13.21
N LEU A 147 -11.12 -8.81 -13.96
CA LEU A 147 -10.08 -9.71 -13.50
C LEU A 147 -8.89 -8.83 -13.12
N SER A 148 -8.60 -8.70 -11.83
CA SER A 148 -7.65 -7.73 -11.34
C SER A 148 -6.26 -8.33 -11.14
N SER A 149 -5.24 -7.72 -11.72
CA SER A 149 -3.86 -8.14 -11.51
C SER A 149 -3.34 -7.72 -10.13
N VAL A 150 -3.68 -6.51 -9.64
CA VAL A 150 -3.19 -6.04 -8.34
C VAL A 150 -3.92 -6.70 -7.18
N ASP A 151 -5.25 -6.85 -7.22
CA ASP A 151 -5.98 -7.49 -6.12
C ASP A 151 -5.64 -8.98 -5.99
N THR A 152 -5.44 -9.67 -7.14
CA THR A 152 -4.86 -11.02 -7.14
C THR A 152 -3.47 -11.02 -6.50
N THR A 153 -2.65 -10.02 -6.78
CA THR A 153 -1.31 -9.89 -6.19
C THR A 153 -1.37 -9.67 -4.68
N LEU A 154 -2.28 -8.84 -4.19
CA LEU A 154 -2.48 -8.62 -2.76
C LEU A 154 -3.00 -9.89 -2.06
N LEU A 155 -3.91 -10.64 -2.71
CA LEU A 155 -4.29 -11.97 -2.25
C LEU A 155 -3.07 -12.89 -2.11
N LEU A 156 -2.25 -12.97 -3.16
CA LEU A 156 -1.06 -13.83 -3.19
C LEU A 156 0.01 -13.38 -2.18
N GLY A 157 0.10 -12.11 -1.86
CA GLY A 157 0.93 -11.62 -0.75
C GLY A 157 0.57 -12.31 0.57
N GLY A 158 -0.73 -12.37 0.89
CA GLY A 158 -1.23 -13.09 2.07
C GLY A 158 -1.06 -14.61 1.97
N VAL A 159 -1.28 -15.19 0.79
CA VAL A 159 -1.06 -16.64 0.53
C VAL A 159 0.40 -17.03 0.76
N LEU A 160 1.35 -16.27 0.22
CA LEU A 160 2.79 -16.54 0.38
C LEU A 160 3.29 -16.23 1.80
N PHE A 161 2.67 -15.28 2.49
CA PHE A 161 2.91 -15.08 3.91
C PHE A 161 2.46 -16.30 4.71
N ALA A 162 1.24 -16.78 4.49
CA ALA A 162 0.73 -17.98 5.16
C ALA A 162 1.62 -19.21 4.89
N GLN A 163 2.06 -19.42 3.63
CA GLN A 163 2.99 -20.47 3.23
C GLN A 163 4.29 -20.43 4.06
N SER A 164 4.81 -19.24 4.28
CA SER A 164 6.11 -19.04 4.95
C SER A 164 6.01 -18.99 6.47
N TYR A 165 4.84 -18.58 7.02
CA TYR A 165 4.60 -18.48 8.46
C TYR A 165 4.20 -19.80 9.09
N PHE A 166 3.28 -20.55 8.46
CA PHE A 166 2.83 -21.86 8.93
C PHE A 166 3.81 -22.96 8.52
N ASP A 167 4.95 -23.04 9.21
CA ASP A 167 6.11 -23.85 8.86
C ASP A 167 6.26 -25.16 9.67
N ARG A 168 5.32 -25.46 10.58
CA ARG A 168 5.36 -26.68 11.43
C ARG A 168 4.89 -27.92 10.67
N ALA A 169 5.24 -29.09 11.19
CA ALA A 169 4.90 -30.38 10.61
C ALA A 169 3.49 -30.88 11.01
N THR A 170 2.52 -29.98 11.21
CA THR A 170 1.13 -30.34 11.45
C THR A 170 0.39 -30.61 10.13
N PRO A 171 -0.71 -31.40 10.10
CA PRO A 171 -1.46 -31.62 8.88
C PRO A 171 -1.97 -30.34 8.22
N ASP A 172 -2.56 -29.41 8.99
CA ASP A 172 -3.09 -28.15 8.45
C ASP A 172 -1.98 -27.25 7.90
N GLU A 173 -0.84 -27.14 8.59
CA GLU A 173 0.27 -26.31 8.10
C GLU A 173 0.93 -26.91 6.84
N ARG A 174 0.90 -28.23 6.65
CA ARG A 174 1.30 -28.84 5.35
C ARG A 174 0.29 -28.52 4.26
N ARG A 175 -1.04 -28.66 4.53
CA ARG A 175 -2.10 -28.27 3.59
C ARG A 175 -1.93 -26.80 3.13
N ILE A 176 -1.65 -25.90 4.07
CA ILE A 176 -1.39 -24.48 3.76
C ILE A 176 -0.26 -24.34 2.75
N ARG A 177 0.90 -24.95 3.00
CA ARG A 177 2.06 -24.83 2.11
C ARG A 177 1.78 -25.38 0.72
N ASP A 178 1.13 -26.54 0.64
CA ASP A 178 0.80 -27.19 -0.64
C ASP A 178 -0.26 -26.40 -1.42
N ALA A 179 -1.31 -25.92 -0.76
CA ALA A 179 -2.35 -25.13 -1.40
C ALA A 179 -1.83 -23.76 -1.85
N ALA A 180 -1.01 -23.10 -1.04
CA ALA A 180 -0.39 -21.82 -1.38
C ALA A 180 0.53 -21.94 -2.61
N GLU A 181 1.37 -22.99 -2.66
CA GLU A 181 2.21 -23.24 -3.84
C GLU A 181 1.38 -23.44 -5.11
N ARG A 182 0.32 -24.24 -5.04
CA ARG A 182 -0.58 -24.50 -6.18
C ARG A 182 -1.32 -23.22 -6.62
N LEU A 183 -1.80 -22.41 -5.66
CA LEU A 183 -2.48 -21.14 -5.95
C LEU A 183 -1.55 -20.16 -6.67
N TYR A 184 -0.32 -20.04 -6.20
CA TYR A 184 0.65 -19.13 -6.83
C TYR A 184 1.16 -19.66 -8.18
N ALA A 185 1.49 -20.95 -8.25
CA ALA A 185 2.04 -21.55 -9.46
C ALA A 185 1.06 -21.58 -10.66
N ARG A 186 -0.27 -21.59 -10.40
CA ARG A 186 -1.28 -21.63 -11.48
C ARG A 186 -1.46 -20.28 -12.19
N VAL A 187 -0.92 -19.18 -11.67
CA VAL A 187 -1.12 -17.85 -12.27
C VAL A 187 -0.29 -17.70 -13.53
N GLU A 188 -0.96 -17.53 -14.65
CA GLU A 188 -0.34 -17.29 -15.95
C GLU A 188 -0.04 -15.78 -16.12
N TRP A 189 1.05 -15.31 -15.50
CA TRP A 189 1.39 -13.86 -15.49
C TRP A 189 1.54 -13.25 -16.87
N THR A 190 2.01 -14.04 -17.84
CA THR A 190 2.13 -13.61 -19.23
C THR A 190 0.79 -13.29 -19.89
N PHE A 191 -0.33 -13.82 -19.34
CA PHE A 191 -1.67 -13.47 -19.80
C PHE A 191 -1.98 -11.97 -19.60
N MET A 192 -1.39 -11.30 -18.61
CA MET A 192 -1.59 -9.85 -18.41
C MET A 192 -0.66 -8.99 -19.28
N GLN A 193 0.20 -9.56 -20.11
CA GLN A 193 0.96 -8.83 -21.14
C GLN A 193 0.18 -8.79 -22.45
N ARG A 194 0.07 -7.59 -23.02
CA ARG A 194 -0.58 -7.41 -24.33
C ARG A 194 0.25 -8.05 -25.42
N GLY A 195 -0.41 -8.79 -26.31
CA GLY A 195 0.19 -9.43 -27.47
C GLY A 195 -0.03 -8.66 -28.77
N PRO A 196 0.50 -9.15 -29.89
CA PRO A 196 0.21 -8.61 -31.21
C PRO A 196 -1.31 -8.66 -31.50
N GLY A 197 -1.88 -7.53 -31.88
CA GLY A 197 -3.31 -7.40 -32.16
C GLY A 197 -4.17 -6.93 -30.99
N ASP A 198 -3.65 -6.90 -29.77
CA ASP A 198 -4.36 -6.30 -28.64
C ASP A 198 -4.38 -4.77 -28.74
N THR A 199 -5.42 -4.15 -28.16
CA THR A 199 -5.47 -2.69 -28.03
C THR A 199 -4.32 -2.20 -27.17
N PRO A 200 -3.49 -1.25 -27.65
CA PRO A 200 -2.37 -0.71 -26.86
C PRO A 200 -2.84 -0.05 -25.55
N ALA A 201 -1.98 -0.08 -24.54
CA ALA A 201 -2.25 0.66 -23.30
C ALA A 201 -2.27 2.17 -23.57
N THR A 202 -3.23 2.87 -22.98
CA THR A 202 -3.41 4.33 -23.21
C THR A 202 -2.38 5.16 -22.46
N ASN A 203 -1.88 4.66 -21.32
CA ASN A 203 -0.90 5.38 -20.50
C ASN A 203 0.56 5.17 -20.94
N LEU A 204 0.85 4.10 -21.69
CA LEU A 204 2.14 3.89 -22.35
C LEU A 204 1.95 2.96 -23.55
N PRO A 205 1.64 3.47 -24.74
CA PRO A 205 1.60 2.69 -25.97
C PRO A 205 2.93 1.97 -26.21
N ASN A 206 2.91 0.72 -26.62
CA ASN A 206 4.09 -0.16 -26.77
C ASN A 206 4.78 -0.55 -25.44
N SER A 207 4.09 -0.41 -24.31
CA SER A 207 4.54 -0.95 -23.03
C SER A 207 4.80 -2.46 -23.13
N LYS A 208 5.83 -2.93 -22.40
CA LYS A 208 5.99 -4.35 -22.07
C LYS A 208 5.39 -4.69 -20.70
N GLY A 209 4.69 -3.72 -20.11
CA GLY A 209 4.11 -3.83 -18.79
C GLY A 209 2.98 -4.84 -18.69
N LEU A 210 2.47 -4.96 -17.48
CA LEU A 210 1.33 -5.81 -17.16
C LEU A 210 0.07 -4.96 -17.08
N SER A 211 -1.01 -5.41 -17.73
CA SER A 211 -2.31 -4.76 -17.68
C SER A 211 -2.85 -4.70 -16.25
N MET A 212 -3.55 -3.62 -15.92
CA MET A 212 -4.25 -3.49 -14.65
C MET A 212 -5.34 -4.57 -14.48
N GLY A 213 -5.88 -5.08 -15.58
CA GLY A 213 -6.87 -6.14 -15.55
C GLY A 213 -7.38 -6.54 -16.92
N TRP A 214 -8.35 -7.46 -16.90
CA TRP A 214 -9.00 -7.99 -18.10
C TRP A 214 -10.49 -8.26 -17.83
N ARG A 215 -11.30 -8.13 -18.89
CA ARG A 215 -12.73 -8.47 -18.85
C ARG A 215 -13.10 -9.36 -20.02
N PRO A 216 -13.93 -10.39 -19.82
CA PRO A 216 -14.36 -11.25 -20.92
C PRO A 216 -15.15 -10.48 -21.99
N GLU A 217 -15.80 -9.37 -21.63
CA GLU A 217 -16.63 -8.57 -22.53
C GLU A 217 -15.83 -7.63 -23.45
N ARG A 218 -14.60 -7.24 -23.08
CA ARG A 218 -13.87 -6.19 -23.80
C ARG A 218 -12.35 -6.32 -23.83
N GLY A 219 -11.79 -7.39 -23.25
CA GLY A 219 -10.34 -7.59 -23.17
C GLY A 219 -9.68 -6.79 -22.05
N TYR A 220 -8.45 -6.34 -22.27
CA TYR A 220 -7.62 -5.66 -21.27
C TYR A 220 -8.19 -4.29 -20.87
N GLU A 221 -8.00 -3.95 -19.59
CA GLU A 221 -8.25 -2.60 -19.09
C GLU A 221 -7.37 -1.58 -19.82
N PRO A 222 -7.77 -0.30 -19.93
CA PRO A 222 -7.06 0.69 -20.75
C PRO A 222 -5.60 0.95 -20.34
N HIS A 223 -5.24 0.68 -19.09
CA HIS A 223 -3.93 1.01 -18.52
C HIS A 223 -3.12 -0.22 -18.16
N ASP A 224 -1.80 -0.10 -18.30
CA ASP A 224 -0.82 -1.00 -17.72
C ASP A 224 -0.25 -0.39 -16.44
N TRP A 225 0.33 -1.23 -15.57
CA TRP A 225 1.09 -0.78 -14.41
C TRP A 225 2.42 -0.18 -14.87
N VAL A 226 2.50 1.13 -14.91
CA VAL A 226 3.64 1.91 -15.41
C VAL A 226 3.95 3.05 -14.47
N GLY A 227 5.23 3.29 -14.18
CA GLY A 227 5.67 4.28 -13.21
C GLY A 227 5.53 3.82 -11.76
N TYR A 228 5.95 4.66 -10.83
CA TYR A 228 5.89 4.32 -9.41
C TYR A 228 4.44 4.29 -8.91
N ASN A 229 4.01 3.14 -8.41
CA ASN A 229 2.68 2.89 -7.85
C ASN A 229 2.67 1.54 -7.09
N GLU A 230 1.51 1.11 -6.61
CA GLU A 230 1.28 -0.16 -5.92
C GLU A 230 1.57 -1.40 -6.76
N GLY A 231 1.61 -1.28 -8.08
CA GLY A 231 1.90 -2.36 -9.02
C GLY A 231 3.31 -2.94 -8.92
N MET A 232 4.22 -2.36 -8.12
CA MET A 232 5.57 -2.92 -7.93
C MET A 232 5.51 -4.38 -7.46
N LEU A 233 4.60 -4.73 -6.55
CA LEU A 233 4.44 -6.11 -6.08
C LEU A 233 3.94 -7.04 -7.19
N VAL A 234 3.12 -6.55 -8.14
CA VAL A 234 2.67 -7.32 -9.33
C VAL A 234 3.90 -7.84 -10.09
N TYR A 235 4.86 -6.95 -10.36
CA TYR A 235 6.09 -7.33 -11.08
C TYR A 235 7.00 -8.24 -10.27
N ILE A 236 7.12 -8.02 -8.96
CA ILE A 236 7.93 -8.90 -8.09
C ILE A 236 7.37 -10.32 -8.13
N LEU A 237 6.05 -10.50 -8.03
CA LEU A 237 5.43 -11.81 -8.10
C LEU A 237 5.45 -12.38 -9.52
N ALA A 238 5.19 -11.59 -10.54
CA ALA A 238 5.23 -12.05 -11.93
C ALA A 238 6.62 -12.57 -12.34
N LEU A 239 7.68 -11.85 -11.97
CA LEU A 239 9.07 -12.29 -12.20
C LEU A 239 9.47 -13.45 -11.28
N GLY A 240 8.86 -13.53 -10.08
CA GLY A 240 9.09 -14.60 -9.10
C GLY A 240 8.40 -15.92 -9.43
N SER A 241 7.48 -15.97 -10.41
CA SER A 241 6.69 -17.15 -10.74
C SER A 241 7.58 -18.37 -11.05
N PRO A 242 7.22 -19.56 -10.51
CA PRO A 242 7.94 -20.79 -10.83
C PRO A 242 7.55 -21.38 -12.20
N THR A 243 6.39 -21.03 -12.75
CA THR A 243 5.78 -21.67 -13.92
C THR A 243 5.65 -20.75 -15.12
N HIS A 244 5.12 -19.53 -14.93
CA HIS A 244 4.80 -18.59 -16.00
C HIS A 244 5.40 -17.21 -15.73
N PRO A 245 6.72 -17.09 -15.50
CA PRO A 245 7.33 -15.81 -15.24
C PRO A 245 7.31 -14.91 -16.47
N VAL A 246 7.11 -13.62 -16.27
CA VAL A 246 7.37 -12.62 -17.30
C VAL A 246 8.88 -12.39 -17.45
N ALA A 247 9.32 -11.88 -18.60
CA ALA A 247 10.69 -11.48 -18.80
C ALA A 247 11.02 -10.15 -18.10
N LYS A 248 12.31 -9.89 -17.88
CA LYS A 248 12.78 -8.67 -17.19
C LYS A 248 12.38 -7.39 -17.91
N ASP A 249 12.19 -7.44 -19.24
CA ASP A 249 11.75 -6.29 -20.02
C ASP A 249 10.36 -5.79 -19.63
N ALA A 250 9.51 -6.63 -19.02
CA ALA A 250 8.26 -6.19 -18.40
C ALA A 250 8.51 -5.16 -17.31
N TRP A 251 9.57 -5.34 -16.50
CA TRP A 251 9.98 -4.34 -15.52
C TRP A 251 10.62 -3.12 -16.19
N ASP A 252 11.67 -3.34 -17.01
CA ASP A 252 12.51 -2.26 -17.56
C ASP A 252 11.75 -1.34 -18.53
N GLN A 253 10.88 -1.91 -19.39
CA GLN A 253 10.12 -1.20 -20.42
C GLN A 253 8.63 -1.03 -20.08
N GLY A 254 8.20 -1.60 -18.96
CA GLY A 254 6.88 -1.41 -18.36
C GLY A 254 6.96 -0.50 -17.13
N TRP A 255 6.96 -1.10 -15.94
CA TRP A 255 6.86 -0.35 -14.67
C TRP A 255 7.97 0.69 -14.49
N ALA A 256 9.23 0.32 -14.68
CA ALA A 256 10.36 1.20 -14.42
C ALA A 256 10.55 2.30 -15.49
N LYS A 257 9.86 2.21 -16.62
CA LYS A 257 10.04 3.10 -17.75
C LYS A 257 9.86 4.59 -17.40
N ARG A 258 8.95 4.89 -16.47
CA ARG A 258 8.62 6.27 -16.07
C ARG A 258 9.21 6.70 -14.73
N LEU A 259 10.01 5.88 -14.06
CA LEU A 259 10.63 6.26 -12.78
C LEU A 259 11.45 7.56 -12.86
N PRO A 260 12.18 7.86 -13.96
CA PRO A 260 12.86 9.15 -14.07
C PRO A 260 11.92 10.36 -14.01
N GLU A 261 10.71 10.24 -14.57
CA GLU A 261 9.69 11.28 -14.59
C GLU A 261 8.97 11.41 -13.25
N ASP A 262 8.85 10.32 -12.51
CA ASP A 262 8.21 10.26 -11.20
C ASP A 262 9.14 10.76 -10.07
N TRP A 263 10.45 10.87 -10.32
CA TRP A 263 11.42 11.39 -9.35
C TRP A 263 11.35 12.91 -9.25
N ARG A 264 10.63 13.42 -8.26
CA ARG A 264 10.31 14.85 -8.13
C ARG A 264 10.46 15.34 -6.69
N THR A 265 10.51 16.66 -6.54
CA THR A 265 10.48 17.31 -5.23
C THR A 265 9.08 17.83 -4.92
N TYR A 266 8.57 17.49 -3.75
CA TYR A 266 7.30 17.97 -3.23
C TYR A 266 7.37 18.15 -1.71
N MET A 267 6.82 19.25 -1.19
CA MET A 267 6.82 19.58 0.23
C MET A 267 8.19 19.35 0.90
N GLY A 268 9.27 19.82 0.26
CA GLY A 268 10.63 19.72 0.78
C GLY A 268 11.27 18.32 0.71
N GLN A 269 10.58 17.32 0.17
CA GLN A 269 11.09 15.96 -0.02
C GLN A 269 11.33 15.68 -1.50
N THR A 270 12.42 14.96 -1.84
CA THR A 270 12.68 14.47 -3.20
C THR A 270 12.54 12.94 -3.20
N TYR A 271 11.58 12.42 -3.97
CA TYR A 271 11.22 11.00 -3.98
C TYR A 271 10.49 10.62 -5.29
N LEU A 272 10.25 9.34 -5.52
CA LEU A 272 9.33 8.86 -6.55
C LEU A 272 7.91 9.18 -6.10
N THR A 273 7.28 10.15 -6.76
CA THR A 273 5.99 10.70 -6.35
C THR A 273 4.84 9.84 -6.87
N PHE A 274 3.85 9.64 -6.03
CA PHE A 274 2.54 9.09 -6.32
C PHE A 274 1.56 9.72 -5.33
N GLU A 275 0.33 10.03 -5.75
CA GLU A 275 -0.56 10.86 -4.94
C GLU A 275 -1.07 10.17 -3.68
N PRO A 276 -1.79 9.02 -3.77
CA PRO A 276 -2.29 8.30 -2.61
C PRO A 276 -1.19 7.53 -1.88
N LEU A 277 -1.22 7.51 -0.54
CA LEU A 277 -0.21 6.77 0.22
C LEU A 277 -0.26 5.25 0.03
N PHE A 278 -1.38 4.67 -0.39
CA PHE A 278 -1.41 3.23 -0.65
C PHE A 278 -0.36 2.78 -1.67
N GLY A 279 -0.05 3.60 -2.68
CA GLY A 279 1.01 3.30 -3.65
C GLY A 279 2.42 3.22 -3.03
N HIS A 280 2.61 3.85 -1.87
CA HIS A 280 3.83 3.77 -1.07
C HIS A 280 3.79 2.70 0.01
N GLN A 281 2.67 1.99 0.19
CA GLN A 281 2.43 1.07 1.28
C GLN A 281 2.31 -0.39 0.82
N TYR A 282 1.49 -0.68 -0.19
CA TYR A 282 1.05 -2.05 -0.49
C TYR A 282 2.19 -3.01 -0.79
N SER A 283 3.18 -2.61 -1.59
CA SER A 283 4.34 -3.46 -1.86
C SER A 283 5.19 -3.69 -0.60
N HIS A 284 5.24 -2.71 0.31
CA HIS A 284 5.99 -2.80 1.56
C HIS A 284 5.34 -3.70 2.61
N ILE A 285 4.06 -4.03 2.46
CA ILE A 285 3.36 -4.90 3.42
C ILE A 285 4.07 -6.25 3.53
N TRP A 286 4.44 -6.84 2.40
CA TRP A 286 5.07 -8.16 2.33
C TRP A 286 6.55 -8.13 1.92
N VAL A 287 7.06 -7.00 1.40
CA VAL A 287 8.45 -6.88 0.98
C VAL A 287 9.19 -5.86 1.85
N ASP A 288 10.25 -6.31 2.49
CA ASP A 288 11.15 -5.44 3.24
C ASP A 288 12.18 -4.80 2.32
N PHE A 289 11.92 -3.59 1.89
CA PHE A 289 12.83 -2.87 1.00
C PHE A 289 14.01 -2.20 1.70
N ARG A 290 14.15 -2.34 3.02
CA ARG A 290 15.27 -1.75 3.75
C ARG A 290 16.61 -2.37 3.36
N GLY A 291 17.49 -1.53 2.83
CA GLY A 291 18.85 -1.89 2.47
C GLY A 291 18.98 -2.70 1.17
N ILE A 292 17.89 -3.01 0.47
CA ILE A 292 17.92 -3.61 -0.88
C ILE A 292 17.56 -2.56 -1.92
N ARG A 293 18.22 -2.62 -3.08
CA ARG A 293 18.08 -1.60 -4.12
C ARG A 293 18.18 -2.24 -5.50
N GLU A 294 17.35 -1.76 -6.43
CA GLU A 294 17.56 -1.99 -7.85
C GLU A 294 18.29 -0.78 -8.48
N PRO A 295 18.77 -0.87 -9.73
CA PRO A 295 19.68 0.14 -10.29
C PRO A 295 19.17 1.58 -10.25
N PHE A 296 17.87 1.82 -10.51
CA PHE A 296 17.34 3.18 -10.53
C PHE A 296 17.36 3.81 -9.13
N ILE A 297 16.76 3.14 -8.13
CA ILE A 297 16.69 3.69 -6.77
C ILE A 297 18.08 3.76 -6.11
N ALA A 298 18.99 2.83 -6.47
CA ALA A 298 20.40 2.88 -6.07
C ALA A 298 21.09 4.14 -6.58
N SER A 299 20.81 4.56 -7.83
CA SER A 299 21.36 5.78 -8.43
C SER A 299 20.92 7.05 -7.69
N LYS A 300 19.82 6.99 -6.92
CA LYS A 300 19.31 8.08 -6.09
C LYS A 300 19.88 8.08 -4.67
N GLY A 301 20.72 7.10 -4.34
CA GLY A 301 21.37 6.99 -3.02
C GLY A 301 20.45 6.54 -1.89
N ILE A 302 19.22 6.10 -2.18
CA ILE A 302 18.22 5.65 -1.21
C ILE A 302 17.71 4.24 -1.55
N ASP A 303 16.85 3.69 -0.71
CA ASP A 303 16.02 2.53 -0.99
C ASP A 303 14.53 2.92 -1.04
N TYR A 304 13.66 1.97 -1.39
CA TYR A 304 12.21 2.25 -1.48
C TYR A 304 11.58 2.50 -0.11
N PHE A 305 12.18 2.04 0.98
CA PHE A 305 11.71 2.36 2.32
C PHE A 305 11.89 3.85 2.62
N GLU A 306 13.06 4.40 2.33
CA GLU A 306 13.33 5.85 2.46
C GLU A 306 12.45 6.66 1.49
N ASN A 307 12.16 6.13 0.29
CA ASN A 307 11.23 6.76 -0.63
C ASN A 307 9.84 6.93 0.00
N SER A 308 9.30 5.87 0.58
CA SER A 308 7.98 5.88 1.23
C SER A 308 7.97 6.73 2.51
N ARG A 309 9.12 6.79 3.25
CA ARG A 309 9.27 7.71 4.37
C ARG A 309 9.14 9.16 3.93
N ARG A 310 9.80 9.54 2.84
CA ARG A 310 9.71 10.90 2.27
C ARG A 310 8.31 11.23 1.80
N ALA A 311 7.62 10.31 1.15
CA ALA A 311 6.22 10.49 0.76
C ALA A 311 5.30 10.74 1.97
N THR A 312 5.49 9.98 3.05
CA THR A 312 4.75 10.14 4.30
C THR A 312 4.97 11.53 4.91
N LEU A 313 6.23 11.99 4.98
CA LEU A 313 6.57 13.32 5.50
C LEU A 313 6.08 14.45 4.58
N ALA A 314 6.06 14.25 3.27
CA ALA A 314 5.50 15.22 2.33
C ALA A 314 3.99 15.41 2.55
N GLN A 315 3.24 14.34 2.81
CA GLN A 315 1.83 14.47 3.17
C GLN A 315 1.63 15.15 4.52
N GLN A 316 2.45 14.84 5.54
CA GLN A 316 2.40 15.56 6.81
C GLN A 316 2.63 17.06 6.61
N ASP A 317 3.64 17.46 5.83
CA ASP A 317 3.94 18.86 5.58
C ASP A 317 2.81 19.57 4.79
N TYR A 318 2.16 18.86 3.86
CA TYR A 318 0.95 19.36 3.19
C TYR A 318 -0.19 19.64 4.20
N GLY A 319 -0.46 18.69 5.09
CA GLY A 319 -1.47 18.87 6.15
C GLY A 319 -1.16 20.04 7.08
N ARG A 320 0.12 20.17 7.48
CA ARG A 320 0.59 21.27 8.31
C ARG A 320 0.42 22.64 7.61
N ARG A 321 0.72 22.73 6.33
CA ARG A 321 0.56 23.97 5.54
C ARG A 321 -0.88 24.28 5.22
N ASN A 322 -1.72 23.28 5.09
CA ASN A 322 -3.14 23.40 4.78
C ASN A 322 -3.45 24.41 3.67
N PRO A 323 -2.92 24.24 2.46
CA PRO A 323 -2.98 25.27 1.42
C PRO A 323 -4.39 25.60 0.93
N ASN A 324 -5.34 24.71 1.23
CA ASN A 324 -6.75 24.86 0.86
C ASN A 324 -7.66 25.28 2.04
N ASP A 325 -7.10 25.57 3.21
CA ASP A 325 -7.83 26.02 4.39
C ASP A 325 -8.97 25.06 4.79
N TRP A 326 -8.68 23.73 4.85
CA TRP A 326 -9.62 22.73 5.29
C TRP A 326 -9.70 22.71 6.83
N ILE A 327 -10.90 22.50 7.36
CA ILE A 327 -11.10 22.40 8.81
C ILE A 327 -10.38 21.17 9.36
N GLY A 328 -9.62 21.37 10.43
CA GLY A 328 -8.98 20.31 11.20
C GLY A 328 -7.58 19.92 10.74
N TYR A 329 -7.11 20.30 9.56
CA TYR A 329 -5.76 19.98 9.11
C TYR A 329 -4.67 20.60 9.98
N GLY A 330 -3.53 19.91 10.11
CA GLY A 330 -2.39 20.37 10.91
C GLY A 330 -1.30 19.31 11.08
N ASP A 331 -0.32 19.58 11.93
CA ASP A 331 0.84 18.70 12.18
C ASP A 331 0.48 17.25 12.52
N HIS A 332 -0.62 17.05 13.24
CA HIS A 332 -1.13 15.75 13.68
C HIS A 332 -2.53 15.45 13.11
N MET A 333 -2.87 16.04 11.97
CA MET A 333 -4.16 15.83 11.33
C MET A 333 -3.99 15.89 9.80
N TRP A 334 -3.59 14.77 9.24
CA TRP A 334 -3.27 14.60 7.83
C TRP A 334 -3.42 13.12 7.42
N GLY A 335 -3.52 12.86 6.12
CA GLY A 335 -3.51 11.52 5.53
C GLY A 335 -4.49 11.39 4.39
N TRP A 336 -3.95 11.13 3.18
CA TRP A 336 -4.72 11.00 1.95
C TRP A 336 -4.37 9.69 1.24
N THR A 337 -5.41 8.91 1.00
CA THR A 337 -5.36 7.68 0.22
C THR A 337 -6.75 7.40 -0.34
N ALA A 338 -6.96 6.28 -1.03
CA ALA A 338 -8.29 5.90 -1.49
C ALA A 338 -9.23 5.70 -0.30
N SER A 339 -10.45 6.21 -0.41
CA SER A 339 -11.47 6.06 0.64
C SER A 339 -12.85 6.47 0.13
N ASP A 340 -13.89 6.14 0.88
CA ASP A 340 -15.20 6.75 0.73
C ASP A 340 -15.12 8.26 0.96
N GLY A 341 -16.10 8.98 0.50
CA GLY A 341 -16.22 10.41 0.71
C GLY A 341 -17.64 10.84 1.04
N PRO A 342 -17.80 12.11 1.41
CA PRO A 342 -19.05 12.61 1.99
C PRO A 342 -20.17 12.83 0.98
N GLU A 343 -19.92 12.75 -0.32
CA GLU A 343 -20.98 12.95 -1.33
C GLU A 343 -21.53 11.63 -1.87
N ASN A 344 -22.82 11.60 -2.20
CA ASN A 344 -23.47 10.47 -2.87
C ASN A 344 -23.10 10.38 -4.37
N SER A 345 -22.76 11.51 -4.96
CA SER A 345 -22.10 11.71 -6.25
C SER A 345 -21.23 12.95 -6.13
N SER A 346 -20.13 13.06 -6.87
CA SER A 346 -19.27 14.26 -6.78
C SER A 346 -20.08 15.53 -6.90
N GLY A 347 -19.97 16.41 -5.91
CA GLY A 347 -20.82 17.60 -5.77
C GLY A 347 -20.06 18.84 -5.33
N LYS A 348 -20.65 20.02 -5.58
CA LYS A 348 -20.09 21.32 -5.17
C LYS A 348 -20.90 21.86 -4.00
N ARG A 349 -20.21 22.32 -2.96
CA ARG A 349 -20.77 22.95 -1.76
C ARG A 349 -20.01 24.24 -1.46
N VAL A 350 -20.65 25.16 -0.74
CA VAL A 350 -19.97 26.37 -0.26
C VAL A 350 -19.54 26.15 1.19
N VAL A 351 -18.23 26.21 1.44
CA VAL A 351 -17.59 26.11 2.76
C VAL A 351 -16.73 27.34 2.98
N ASN A 352 -16.96 28.07 4.06
CA ASN A 352 -16.23 29.32 4.38
C ASN A 352 -16.22 30.34 3.21
N GLY A 353 -17.37 30.47 2.51
CA GLY A 353 -17.50 31.38 1.37
C GLY A 353 -16.84 30.93 0.07
N GLN A 354 -16.21 29.75 0.05
CA GLN A 354 -15.54 29.20 -1.13
C GLN A 354 -16.33 27.98 -1.69
N THR A 355 -16.47 27.91 -3.00
CA THR A 355 -17.03 26.73 -3.68
C THR A 355 -16.02 25.59 -3.64
N ARG A 356 -16.35 24.51 -2.97
CA ARG A 356 -15.55 23.30 -2.82
C ARG A 356 -16.21 22.13 -3.53
N THR A 357 -15.38 21.23 -4.09
CA THR A 357 -15.87 19.98 -4.67
C THR A 357 -15.59 18.84 -3.70
N PHE A 358 -16.62 18.10 -3.32
CA PHE A 358 -16.51 16.89 -2.53
C PHE A 358 -16.72 15.66 -3.42
N GLN A 359 -16.03 14.58 -3.09
CA GLN A 359 -16.04 13.34 -3.86
C GLN A 359 -16.85 12.25 -3.15
N THR A 360 -17.24 11.23 -3.90
CA THR A 360 -17.64 9.92 -3.37
C THR A 360 -16.37 9.12 -3.02
N TYR A 361 -16.34 7.80 -3.25
CA TYR A 361 -15.11 7.02 -3.23
C TYR A 361 -14.11 7.61 -4.25
N SER A 362 -12.90 7.90 -3.79
CA SER A 362 -11.86 8.51 -4.63
C SER A 362 -10.46 8.18 -4.11
N ALA A 363 -9.51 8.02 -5.03
CA ALA A 363 -8.09 7.93 -4.72
C ALA A 363 -7.52 9.31 -4.38
N ARG A 364 -7.77 9.78 -3.16
CA ARG A 364 -7.26 11.05 -2.64
C ARG A 364 -5.76 11.00 -2.46
N GLY A 365 -5.09 12.12 -2.67
CA GLY A 365 -3.66 12.21 -2.54
C GLY A 365 -3.09 13.52 -3.07
N VAL A 366 -1.83 13.75 -2.79
CA VAL A 366 -1.15 14.99 -3.13
C VAL A 366 0.24 14.74 -3.72
N SER A 367 0.51 15.35 -4.85
CA SER A 367 1.81 15.33 -5.54
C SER A 367 2.05 16.66 -6.26
N PRO A 368 3.24 16.88 -6.86
CA PRO A 368 3.50 18.08 -7.66
C PRO A 368 2.58 18.22 -8.88
N SER A 369 2.05 17.11 -9.37
CA SER A 369 1.24 17.05 -10.58
C SER A 369 -0.24 17.13 -10.32
N ILE A 370 -0.69 16.50 -9.22
CA ILE A 370 -2.10 16.28 -8.93
C ILE A 370 -2.34 16.48 -7.43
N VAL A 371 -3.36 17.28 -7.11
CA VAL A 371 -3.91 17.43 -5.77
C VAL A 371 -5.37 17.00 -5.81
N ARG A 372 -5.68 15.85 -5.18
CA ARG A 372 -7.03 15.34 -4.99
C ARG A 372 -7.37 15.39 -3.50
N ASP A 373 -7.72 16.58 -3.07
CA ASP A 373 -8.00 16.91 -1.68
C ASP A 373 -9.37 17.60 -1.60
N ASP A 374 -10.30 16.99 -0.89
CA ASP A 374 -11.66 17.48 -0.65
C ASP A 374 -11.98 17.65 0.83
N GLY A 375 -10.95 17.78 1.67
CA GLY A 375 -11.12 17.92 3.13
C GLY A 375 -11.30 16.58 3.85
N THR A 376 -11.33 15.44 3.13
CA THR A 376 -11.46 14.11 3.72
C THR A 376 -10.12 13.61 4.24
N LEU A 377 -10.11 13.12 5.47
CA LEU A 377 -8.97 12.50 6.16
C LEU A 377 -9.18 11.00 6.29
N VAL A 378 -8.12 10.24 6.05
CA VAL A 378 -8.18 8.79 5.92
C VAL A 378 -7.16 8.13 6.87
N PRO A 379 -7.61 7.50 7.97
CA PRO A 379 -6.72 6.94 8.99
C PRO A 379 -5.75 5.87 8.48
N THR A 380 -6.12 5.12 7.44
CA THR A 380 -5.20 4.12 6.85
C THR A 380 -3.96 4.76 6.21
N ALA A 381 -4.02 6.02 5.80
CA ALA A 381 -2.86 6.71 5.24
C ALA A 381 -1.71 6.83 6.27
N PRO A 382 -1.88 7.42 7.47
CA PRO A 382 -0.86 7.33 8.51
C PRO A 382 -0.72 5.91 9.08
N GLY A 383 -1.79 5.10 9.19
CA GLY A 383 -1.77 3.75 9.74
C GLY A 383 -0.87 2.80 8.97
N GLY A 384 -1.04 2.74 7.65
CA GLY A 384 -0.18 1.95 6.76
C GLY A 384 1.24 2.51 6.60
N SER A 385 1.51 3.71 7.13
CA SER A 385 2.82 4.38 7.08
C SER A 385 3.57 4.35 8.42
N ILE A 386 3.08 3.67 9.44
CA ILE A 386 3.72 3.62 10.77
C ILE A 386 5.22 3.30 10.70
N PRO A 387 5.70 2.28 9.96
CA PRO A 387 7.13 1.98 9.95
C PRO A 387 7.99 3.09 9.32
N PHE A 388 7.44 3.85 8.40
CA PHE A 388 8.18 4.87 7.66
C PHE A 388 8.47 6.12 8.50
N ALA A 389 7.50 6.56 9.30
CA ALA A 389 7.62 7.73 10.15
C ALA A 389 6.82 7.57 11.46
N PRO A 390 7.23 6.65 12.37
CA PRO A 390 6.40 6.23 13.50
C PRO A 390 6.04 7.38 14.43
N GLN A 391 6.93 8.33 14.68
CA GLN A 391 6.65 9.49 15.51
C GLN A 391 5.49 10.34 14.96
N ALA A 392 5.52 10.63 13.66
CA ALA A 392 4.52 11.46 13.02
C ALA A 392 3.17 10.73 12.90
N THR A 393 3.21 9.46 12.46
CA THR A 393 2.00 8.68 12.16
C THR A 393 1.24 8.27 13.41
N ILE A 394 1.92 7.82 14.46
CA ILE A 394 1.28 7.44 15.73
C ILE A 394 0.65 8.67 16.40
N ALA A 395 1.35 9.81 16.44
CA ALA A 395 0.80 11.05 16.96
C ALA A 395 -0.46 11.49 16.18
N THR A 396 -0.44 11.33 14.85
CA THR A 396 -1.61 11.63 14.01
C THR A 396 -2.79 10.72 14.29
N LEU A 397 -2.57 9.41 14.39
CA LEU A 397 -3.64 8.45 14.70
C LEU A 397 -4.25 8.69 16.09
N MET A 398 -3.42 8.97 17.09
CA MET A 398 -3.92 9.34 18.43
C MET A 398 -4.75 10.62 18.37
N ALA A 399 -4.27 11.66 17.67
CA ALA A 399 -5.01 12.90 17.52
C ALA A 399 -6.34 12.72 16.74
N MET A 400 -6.37 11.84 15.72
CA MET A 400 -7.61 11.49 15.02
C MET A 400 -8.63 10.83 15.95
N LYS A 401 -8.19 9.85 16.77
CA LYS A 401 -9.05 9.19 17.76
C LYS A 401 -9.61 10.18 18.78
N ASP A 402 -8.77 11.06 19.31
CA ASP A 402 -9.15 11.97 20.39
C ASP A 402 -10.07 13.10 19.90
N ARG A 403 -9.79 13.67 18.72
CA ARG A 403 -10.56 14.80 18.17
C ARG A 403 -11.82 14.36 17.42
N TYR A 404 -11.81 13.17 16.83
CA TYR A 404 -12.92 12.64 16.03
C TYR A 404 -13.32 11.23 16.53
N PRO A 405 -13.80 11.11 17.78
CA PRO A 405 -14.07 9.80 18.40
C PRO A 405 -15.15 9.01 17.66
N ARG A 406 -16.01 9.63 16.84
CA ARG A 406 -16.98 8.94 15.98
C ARG A 406 -16.31 8.13 14.87
N ALA A 407 -15.06 8.44 14.50
CA ALA A 407 -14.28 7.67 13.55
C ALA A 407 -13.60 6.43 14.16
N TRP A 408 -13.72 6.23 15.47
CA TRP A 408 -13.13 5.12 16.21
C TRP A 408 -14.22 4.28 16.88
N ASP A 409 -14.21 2.95 16.65
CA ASP A 409 -15.22 2.05 17.20
C ASP A 409 -14.65 0.62 17.36
N ARG A 410 -15.51 -0.42 17.33
CA ARG A 410 -15.22 -1.83 17.61
C ARG A 410 -13.96 -2.36 16.90
N TYR A 411 -13.76 -2.02 15.64
CA TYR A 411 -12.65 -2.53 14.81
C TYR A 411 -11.53 -1.50 14.59
N GLY A 412 -11.43 -0.49 15.44
CA GLY A 412 -10.49 0.61 15.30
C GLY A 412 -11.07 1.74 14.45
N PHE A 413 -10.32 2.27 13.52
CA PHE A 413 -10.78 3.37 12.69
C PHE A 413 -11.76 2.90 11.60
N ARG A 414 -12.85 3.66 11.44
CA ARG A 414 -13.67 3.64 10.24
C ARG A 414 -12.85 4.17 9.06
N ASP A 415 -13.37 3.97 7.85
CA ASP A 415 -12.65 4.28 6.62
C ASP A 415 -12.13 5.73 6.56
N ALA A 416 -13.03 6.71 6.69
CA ALA A 416 -12.67 8.11 6.53
C ALA A 416 -13.59 9.05 7.34
N PHE A 417 -13.16 10.32 7.47
CA PHE A 417 -13.98 11.39 8.03
C PHE A 417 -13.64 12.74 7.37
N ASN A 418 -14.59 13.68 7.39
CA ASN A 418 -14.40 15.01 6.80
C ASN A 418 -15.01 16.08 7.70
N PRO A 419 -14.20 16.81 8.48
CA PRO A 419 -14.68 17.87 9.37
C PRO A 419 -15.29 19.07 8.66
N SER A 420 -14.94 19.27 7.40
CA SER A 420 -15.44 20.38 6.58
C SER A 420 -16.80 20.11 5.94
N PHE A 421 -17.29 18.85 5.97
CA PHE A 421 -18.55 18.47 5.36
C PHE A 421 -19.65 18.37 6.43
N THR A 422 -20.44 19.42 6.56
CA THR A 422 -21.53 19.53 7.56
C THR A 422 -22.94 19.53 6.94
N PHE A 423 -23.06 19.16 5.68
CA PHE A 423 -24.30 19.20 4.91
C PHE A 423 -25.12 17.93 5.13
N THR A 424 -26.37 18.09 5.61
CA THR A 424 -27.28 16.98 5.90
C THR A 424 -28.29 16.70 4.78
N ASP A 425 -28.36 17.56 3.79
CA ASP A 425 -29.29 17.44 2.64
C ASP A 425 -28.52 17.43 1.31
N PRO A 426 -28.70 16.42 0.44
CA PRO A 426 -29.50 15.21 0.66
C PRO A 426 -28.88 14.27 1.70
N PRO A 427 -29.67 13.32 2.28
CA PRO A 427 -29.14 12.35 3.24
C PRO A 427 -27.95 11.58 2.66
N ASN A 428 -26.89 11.50 3.46
CA ASN A 428 -25.66 10.84 3.07
C ASN A 428 -25.81 9.31 3.13
N ARG A 429 -25.30 8.59 2.12
CA ARG A 429 -25.40 7.11 2.00
C ARG A 429 -24.17 6.38 2.52
N THR A 430 -23.00 7.04 2.49
CA THR A 430 -21.71 6.43 2.84
C THR A 430 -21.29 6.71 4.27
N GLY A 431 -21.95 7.64 4.94
CA GLY A 431 -21.59 8.06 6.28
C GLY A 431 -22.70 8.77 7.04
N THR A 432 -22.36 9.26 8.21
CA THR A 432 -23.21 10.04 9.08
C THR A 432 -22.65 11.44 9.22
N VAL A 433 -23.49 12.45 9.00
CA VAL A 433 -23.11 13.86 9.11
C VAL A 433 -23.59 14.41 10.46
N ASP A 434 -22.69 15.04 11.18
CA ASP A 434 -22.99 15.86 12.35
C ASP A 434 -22.68 17.32 12.01
N PRO A 435 -23.61 18.26 12.21
CA PRO A 435 -23.42 19.66 11.82
C PRO A 435 -22.24 20.37 12.51
N GLN A 436 -21.75 19.84 13.62
CA GLN A 436 -20.64 20.44 14.39
C GLN A 436 -19.29 19.77 14.12
N SER A 437 -19.28 18.44 13.91
CA SER A 437 -18.05 17.65 13.76
C SER A 437 -17.83 17.07 12.37
N GLY A 438 -18.77 17.28 11.45
CA GLY A 438 -18.66 16.86 10.05
C GLY A 438 -19.11 15.42 9.77
N TRP A 439 -18.70 14.91 8.61
CA TRP A 439 -19.03 13.58 8.13
C TRP A 439 -18.05 12.53 8.63
N VAL A 440 -18.56 11.34 8.93
CA VAL A 440 -17.76 10.13 9.23
C VAL A 440 -18.36 8.96 8.46
N ALA A 441 -17.50 8.15 7.81
CA ALA A 441 -17.90 6.95 7.09
C ALA A 441 -18.61 5.94 8.01
N ASN A 442 -19.61 5.23 7.47
CA ASN A 442 -20.30 4.18 8.21
C ASN A 442 -19.51 2.87 8.26
N ASP A 443 -18.72 2.61 7.22
CA ASP A 443 -18.04 1.34 7.01
C ASP A 443 -16.57 1.37 7.46
N TYR A 444 -16.05 0.16 7.70
CA TYR A 444 -14.64 -0.20 7.67
C TYR A 444 -14.38 -0.88 6.33
N LEU A 445 -13.29 -0.59 5.66
CA LEU A 445 -12.90 -1.24 4.41
C LEU A 445 -11.77 -2.25 4.66
N GLY A 446 -11.91 -3.46 4.13
CA GLY A 446 -10.92 -4.52 4.34
C GLY A 446 -9.55 -4.17 3.78
N ILE A 447 -9.52 -3.47 2.64
CA ILE A 447 -8.28 -3.01 2.01
C ILE A 447 -7.56 -1.92 2.83
N ASP A 448 -8.25 -1.22 3.72
CA ASP A 448 -7.70 -0.20 4.62
C ASP A 448 -7.27 -0.77 5.97
N GLN A 449 -8.05 -1.71 6.50
CA GLN A 449 -7.70 -2.40 7.74
C GLN A 449 -6.43 -3.23 7.61
N GLY A 450 -6.20 -3.80 6.43
CA GLY A 450 -5.02 -4.62 6.14
C GLY A 450 -3.69 -3.89 6.35
N PRO A 451 -3.44 -2.76 5.68
CA PRO A 451 -2.24 -1.96 5.87
C PRO A 451 -2.04 -1.48 7.30
N ILE A 452 -3.10 -1.04 7.99
CA ILE A 452 -3.01 -0.61 9.40
C ILE A 452 -2.41 -1.73 10.26
N LEU A 453 -3.02 -2.92 10.23
CA LEU A 453 -2.59 -4.06 11.05
C LEU A 453 -1.18 -4.51 10.67
N THR A 454 -0.95 -4.74 9.37
CA THR A 454 0.28 -5.36 8.90
C THR A 454 1.49 -4.45 9.07
N MET A 455 1.32 -3.15 8.82
CA MET A 455 2.42 -2.20 8.97
C MET A 455 2.68 -1.84 10.45
N ALA A 456 1.66 -1.81 11.30
CA ALA A 456 1.85 -1.73 12.75
C ALA A 456 2.68 -2.93 13.26
N GLU A 457 2.40 -4.15 12.80
CA GLU A 457 3.16 -5.35 13.15
C GLU A 457 4.58 -5.32 12.59
N ASN A 458 4.76 -4.86 11.36
CA ASN A 458 6.08 -4.68 10.76
C ASN A 458 6.93 -3.65 11.52
N TRP A 459 6.33 -2.60 12.04
CA TRP A 459 7.01 -1.64 12.92
C TRP A 459 7.40 -2.24 14.27
N ARG A 460 6.47 -2.98 14.92
CA ARG A 460 6.68 -3.55 16.27
C ARG A 460 7.73 -4.63 16.28
N SER A 461 7.55 -5.64 15.45
CA SER A 461 8.33 -6.87 15.49
C SER A 461 9.04 -7.19 14.19
N GLY A 462 8.57 -6.64 13.07
CA GLY A 462 9.01 -7.01 11.73
C GLY A 462 8.58 -8.43 11.34
N LEU A 463 7.54 -9.00 11.95
CA LEU A 463 7.10 -10.38 11.75
C LEU A 463 6.88 -10.70 10.27
N VAL A 464 6.05 -9.90 9.57
CA VAL A 464 5.72 -10.19 8.17
C VAL A 464 6.97 -10.07 7.31
N TRP A 465 7.77 -9.04 7.51
CA TRP A 465 9.03 -8.86 6.77
C TRP A 465 10.03 -10.00 7.02
N ARG A 466 10.27 -10.40 8.28
CA ARG A 466 11.18 -11.52 8.60
C ARG A 466 10.70 -12.82 7.95
N THR A 467 9.40 -13.05 7.95
CA THR A 467 8.79 -14.23 7.34
C THR A 467 8.98 -14.22 5.82
N MET A 468 8.64 -13.11 5.17
CA MET A 468 8.68 -12.99 3.71
C MET A 468 10.09 -12.88 3.11
N ARG A 469 11.09 -12.43 3.86
CA ARG A 469 12.50 -12.50 3.44
C ARG A 469 12.98 -13.92 3.14
N ARG A 470 12.35 -14.94 3.73
CA ARG A 470 12.65 -16.35 3.52
C ARG A 470 11.90 -16.95 2.33
N ASN A 471 10.84 -16.29 1.84
CA ASN A 471 10.02 -16.81 0.76
C ASN A 471 10.83 -16.86 -0.56
N PRO A 472 10.96 -18.06 -1.20
CA PRO A 472 11.80 -18.22 -2.38
C PRO A 472 11.28 -17.49 -3.61
N HIS A 473 9.97 -17.28 -3.71
CA HIS A 473 9.35 -16.60 -4.84
C HIS A 473 9.61 -15.09 -4.79
N ILE A 474 9.48 -14.48 -3.60
CA ILE A 474 9.83 -13.06 -3.37
C ILE A 474 11.33 -12.83 -3.68
N ARG A 475 12.21 -13.67 -3.12
CA ARG A 475 13.66 -13.56 -3.39
C ARG A 475 13.97 -13.68 -4.87
N ARG A 476 13.37 -14.64 -5.57
CA ARG A 476 13.55 -14.85 -7.02
C ARG A 476 13.09 -13.64 -7.82
N GLY A 477 11.91 -13.10 -7.52
CA GLY A 477 11.37 -11.92 -8.20
C GLY A 477 12.26 -10.70 -8.04
N LEU A 478 12.66 -10.39 -6.81
CA LEU A 478 13.58 -9.29 -6.51
C LEU A 478 14.93 -9.46 -7.23
N THR A 479 15.52 -10.65 -7.18
CA THR A 479 16.80 -10.93 -7.87
C THR A 479 16.67 -10.77 -9.39
N ARG A 480 15.59 -11.26 -10.01
CA ARG A 480 15.36 -11.13 -11.45
C ARG A 480 15.12 -9.70 -11.91
N ILE A 481 14.54 -8.86 -11.06
CA ILE A 481 14.44 -7.41 -11.30
C ILE A 481 15.83 -6.75 -11.26
N GLY A 482 16.73 -7.26 -10.45
CA GLY A 482 18.06 -6.69 -10.25
C GLY A 482 18.25 -6.04 -8.88
N PHE A 483 17.36 -6.32 -7.91
CA PHE A 483 17.61 -5.94 -6.53
C PHE A 483 18.81 -6.69 -5.95
N SER A 484 19.60 -5.98 -5.15
CA SER A 484 20.76 -6.50 -4.43
C SER A 484 20.96 -5.75 -3.11
N GLY A 485 21.86 -6.23 -2.27
CA GLY A 485 22.22 -5.63 -0.99
C GLY A 485 21.45 -6.19 0.20
N GLY A 486 21.82 -5.73 1.37
CA GLY A 486 21.15 -5.98 2.63
C GLY A 486 20.87 -7.46 2.94
N TRP A 487 19.63 -7.77 3.25
CA TRP A 487 19.19 -9.13 3.59
C TRP A 487 19.10 -10.07 2.36
N LEU A 488 18.97 -9.50 1.15
CA LEU A 488 18.79 -10.29 -0.08
C LEU A 488 20.07 -11.04 -0.46
N ASP A 489 21.25 -10.46 -0.19
CA ASP A 489 22.54 -11.07 -0.47
C ASP A 489 22.96 -12.09 0.62
N ARG A 490 22.29 -12.09 1.75
CA ARG A 490 22.53 -13.07 2.82
C ARG A 490 21.74 -14.35 2.51
N ARG A 491 22.43 -15.49 2.58
CA ARG A 491 21.81 -16.82 2.41
C ARG A 491 21.01 -17.22 3.64
#